data_f23a9153eb58e6e68414de9e42859d32
#
_entry.id   f23a9153eb58e6e68414de9e42859d32
#
_cell.length_a   1.000
_cell.length_b   1.000
_cell.length_c   1.000
_cell.angle_alpha   90.00
_cell.angle_beta   90.00
_cell.angle_gamma   90.00
#
_symmetry.space_group_name_H-M   'P 1'
#
loop_
_entity.id
_entity.type
_entity.pdbx_description
1 polymer ?
#
loop_
_entity_poly.entity_id
_entity_poly.type
_entity_poly.pdbx_seq_one_letter_code
_entity_poly.pdbx_strand_id
1 'polypeptide(L)'
;MAKKRMATAARKRRAIELKTMLESRRRELAEDVQDRIRDARAEDVTQRQSVDQGEISELDTQDEIEFALLQMKAGTLNRIDAALRRLDEGSYGNCIQCGDEIAEARLRALPFAVRCKGCEEALETDEERERHVTQRSASVGLFEP
;
A
#
# COMPACT_ATOMS: atom_id res chain seq x y z
N MET A 1 9.20 -21.06 -32.89
CA MET A 1 10.19 -21.07 -31.76
C MET A 1 10.78 -19.69 -31.49
N ALA A 2 11.14 -18.89 -32.48
CA ALA A 2 11.74 -17.56 -32.28
C ALA A 2 10.82 -16.54 -31.57
N LYS A 3 9.53 -16.50 -31.90
CA LYS A 3 8.55 -15.58 -31.29
C LYS A 3 8.38 -15.78 -29.78
N LYS A 4 8.44 -17.03 -29.30
CA LYS A 4 8.34 -17.37 -27.87
C LYS A 4 9.60 -16.96 -27.09
N ARG A 5 10.78 -17.06 -27.71
CA ARG A 5 12.07 -16.64 -27.13
C ARG A 5 12.18 -15.10 -27.02
N MET A 6 11.69 -14.37 -28.01
CA MET A 6 11.68 -12.89 -27.99
C MET A 6 10.71 -12.35 -26.92
N ALA A 7 9.54 -12.95 -26.78
CA ALA A 7 8.59 -12.59 -25.72
C ALA A 7 9.18 -12.83 -24.31
N THR A 8 9.92 -13.91 -24.13
CA THR A 8 10.59 -14.22 -22.85
C THR A 8 11.71 -13.24 -22.54
N ALA A 9 12.50 -12.83 -23.54
CA ALA A 9 13.58 -11.84 -23.35
C ALA A 9 13.02 -10.45 -23.04
N ALA A 10 11.95 -10.03 -23.72
CA ALA A 10 11.28 -8.76 -23.42
C ALA A 10 10.67 -8.76 -22.03
N ARG A 11 10.07 -9.87 -21.58
CA ARG A 11 9.52 -10.03 -20.24
C ARG A 11 10.61 -9.95 -19.16
N LYS A 12 11.78 -10.56 -19.41
CA LYS A 12 12.93 -10.46 -18.50
C LYS A 12 13.47 -9.02 -18.38
N ARG A 13 13.59 -8.30 -19.49
CA ARG A 13 14.04 -6.89 -19.47
C ARG A 13 13.08 -6.03 -18.66
N ARG A 14 11.77 -6.15 -18.89
CA ARG A 14 10.76 -5.43 -18.10
C ARG A 14 10.81 -5.76 -16.62
N ALA A 15 11.03 -7.02 -16.26
CA ALA A 15 11.18 -7.42 -14.87
C ALA A 15 12.38 -6.76 -14.21
N ILE A 16 13.51 -6.65 -14.92
CA ILE A 16 14.72 -5.98 -14.42
C ILE A 16 14.49 -4.48 -14.27
N GLU A 17 13.89 -3.82 -15.26
CA GLU A 17 13.57 -2.40 -15.22
C GLU A 17 12.60 -2.08 -14.07
N LEU A 18 11.56 -2.89 -13.92
CA LEU A 18 10.59 -2.76 -12.83
C LEU A 18 11.25 -2.97 -11.46
N LYS A 19 12.11 -3.98 -11.33
CA LYS A 19 12.86 -4.22 -10.09
C LYS A 19 13.71 -3.01 -9.71
N THR A 20 14.47 -2.47 -10.63
CA THR A 20 15.29 -1.27 -10.41
C THR A 20 14.45 -0.06 -10.01
N MET A 21 13.31 0.16 -10.67
CA MET A 21 12.37 1.23 -10.33
C MET A 21 11.78 1.05 -8.93
N LEU A 22 11.37 -0.16 -8.58
CA LEU A 22 10.80 -0.46 -7.27
C LEU A 22 11.84 -0.33 -6.14
N GLU A 23 13.07 -0.77 -6.37
CA GLU A 23 14.17 -0.62 -5.42
C GLU A 23 14.53 0.86 -5.18
N SER A 24 14.54 1.68 -6.23
CA SER A 24 14.73 3.13 -6.11
C SER A 24 13.61 3.76 -5.29
N ARG A 25 12.37 3.45 -5.63
CA ARG A 25 11.19 3.98 -4.92
C ARG A 25 11.14 3.55 -3.45
N ARG A 26 11.53 2.30 -3.18
CA ARG A 26 11.65 1.78 -1.82
C ARG A 26 12.64 2.61 -1.00
N ARG A 27 13.80 2.90 -1.57
CA ARG A 27 14.85 3.68 -0.91
C ARG A 27 14.38 5.09 -0.60
N GLU A 28 13.82 5.79 -1.59
CA GLU A 28 13.28 7.14 -1.42
C GLU A 28 12.21 7.21 -0.31
N LEU A 29 11.27 6.27 -0.32
CA LEU A 29 10.22 6.21 0.70
C LEU A 29 10.76 5.85 2.08
N ALA A 30 11.74 4.97 2.17
CA ALA A 30 12.34 4.58 3.45
C ALA A 30 13.10 5.75 4.07
N GLU A 31 13.85 6.51 3.28
CA GLU A 31 14.55 7.72 3.69
C GLU A 31 13.55 8.79 4.19
N ASP A 32 12.50 9.05 3.43
CA ASP A 32 11.46 10.02 3.80
C ASP A 32 10.72 9.63 5.10
N VAL A 33 10.43 8.36 5.30
CA VAL A 33 9.83 7.86 6.56
C VAL A 33 10.79 8.04 7.73
N GLN A 34 12.07 7.72 7.55
CA GLN A 34 13.07 7.88 8.62
C GLN A 34 13.32 9.34 8.99
N ASP A 35 13.36 10.22 8.01
CA ASP A 35 13.54 11.65 8.24
C ASP A 35 12.35 12.23 9.03
N ARG A 36 11.12 11.90 8.65
CA ARG A 36 9.93 12.33 9.38
C ARG A 36 9.87 11.81 10.82
N ILE A 37 10.26 10.55 11.05
CA ILE A 37 10.34 9.99 12.40
C ILE A 37 11.40 10.73 13.23
N ARG A 38 12.52 11.11 12.61
CA ARG A 38 13.59 11.86 13.26
C ARG A 38 13.12 13.27 13.64
N ASP A 39 12.44 13.94 12.72
CA ASP A 39 11.91 15.28 12.93
C ASP A 39 10.84 15.29 14.03
N ALA A 40 9.88 14.36 13.99
CA ALA A 40 8.87 14.21 15.04
C ALA A 40 9.46 13.96 16.43
N ARG A 41 10.55 13.19 16.53
CA ARG A 41 11.25 12.99 17.81
C ARG A 41 11.97 14.25 18.29
N ALA A 42 12.52 15.04 17.36
CA ALA A 42 13.19 16.30 17.70
C ALA A 42 12.17 17.33 18.20
N GLU A 43 11.00 17.42 17.57
CA GLU A 43 9.90 18.30 17.98
C GLU A 43 9.32 17.92 19.34
N ASP A 44 9.11 16.64 19.63
CA ASP A 44 8.63 16.17 20.94
C ASP A 44 9.57 16.57 22.08
N VAL A 45 10.87 16.54 21.86
CA VAL A 45 11.88 17.01 22.83
C VAL A 45 11.79 18.53 23.07
N THR A 46 11.51 19.30 22.00
CA THR A 46 11.43 20.78 22.07
C THR A 46 10.11 21.23 22.70
N GLN A 47 8.99 20.58 22.37
CA GLN A 47 7.66 20.89 22.90
C GLN A 47 7.54 20.63 24.42
N ARG A 48 8.20 19.62 24.96
CA ARG A 48 8.21 19.35 26.40
C ARG A 48 8.80 20.48 27.22
N GLN A 49 9.49 21.42 26.58
CA GLN A 49 10.11 22.58 27.24
C GLN A 49 9.29 23.89 27.18
N SER A 50 8.22 23.97 26.36
CA SER A 50 7.48 25.24 26.14
C SER A 50 5.99 25.04 25.76
N VAL A 51 5.16 24.40 26.59
CA VAL A 51 3.72 24.27 26.26
C VAL A 51 2.92 25.30 27.05
N ASP A 52 2.29 26.24 26.32
CA ASP A 52 1.17 27.05 26.81
C ASP A 52 -0.16 26.38 26.38
N GLN A 53 -1.13 26.32 27.31
CA GLN A 53 -2.31 25.45 27.21
C GLN A 53 -3.34 25.78 26.08
N GLY A 54 -3.11 26.82 25.28
CA GLY A 54 -4.04 27.28 24.24
C GLY A 54 -3.82 26.72 22.86
N GLU A 55 -2.62 26.17 22.55
CA GLU A 55 -2.25 25.69 21.19
C GLU A 55 -2.39 24.17 21.00
N ILE A 56 -2.81 23.44 22.02
CA ILE A 56 -2.81 21.97 22.04
C ILE A 56 -3.73 21.35 20.98
N SER A 57 -4.83 22.02 20.63
CA SER A 57 -5.87 21.41 19.74
C SER A 57 -5.50 21.41 18.26
N GLU A 58 -4.78 22.40 17.76
CA GLU A 58 -4.33 22.45 16.35
C GLU A 58 -3.11 21.56 16.12
N LEU A 59 -2.21 21.47 17.10
CA LEU A 59 -1.07 20.58 17.07
C LEU A 59 -1.48 19.09 17.06
N ASP A 60 -2.48 18.73 17.86
CA ASP A 60 -2.99 17.36 17.96
C ASP A 60 -3.58 16.88 16.60
N THR A 61 -4.30 17.76 15.89
CA THR A 61 -4.84 17.45 14.56
C THR A 61 -3.73 17.29 13.51
N GLN A 62 -2.69 18.12 13.57
CA GLN A 62 -1.54 18.04 12.65
C GLN A 62 -0.76 16.74 12.85
N ASP A 63 -0.54 16.35 14.09
CA ASP A 63 0.15 15.11 14.47
C ASP A 63 -0.63 13.86 13.99
N GLU A 64 -1.97 13.89 14.07
CA GLU A 64 -2.83 12.82 13.55
C GLU A 64 -2.71 12.66 12.02
N ILE A 65 -2.67 13.78 11.28
CA ILE A 65 -2.50 13.78 9.83
C ILE A 65 -1.12 13.24 9.45
N GLU A 66 -0.07 13.67 10.13
CA GLU A 66 1.29 13.18 9.87
C GLU A 66 1.44 11.70 10.17
N PHE A 67 0.85 11.24 11.26
CA PHE A 67 0.83 9.81 11.60
C PHE A 67 0.10 8.98 10.53
N ALA A 68 -1.05 9.45 10.05
CA ALA A 68 -1.78 8.80 8.97
C ALA A 68 -0.96 8.73 7.66
N LEU A 69 -0.25 9.80 7.31
CA LEU A 69 0.65 9.83 6.16
C LEU A 69 1.81 8.83 6.30
N LEU A 70 2.41 8.72 7.48
CA LEU A 70 3.45 7.74 7.77
C LEU A 70 2.93 6.30 7.64
N GLN A 71 1.73 6.03 8.12
CA GLN A 71 1.09 4.72 7.94
C GLN A 71 0.84 4.38 6.47
N MET A 72 0.39 5.35 5.67
CA MET A 72 0.21 5.16 4.22
C MET A 72 1.53 4.85 3.51
N LYS A 73 2.60 5.54 3.87
CA LYS A 73 3.95 5.31 3.34
C LYS A 73 4.50 3.95 3.74
N ALA A 74 4.34 3.55 4.99
CA ALA A 74 4.71 2.22 5.48
C ALA A 74 3.92 1.12 4.74
N GLY A 75 2.62 1.32 4.52
CA GLY A 75 1.80 0.43 3.70
C GLY A 75 2.31 0.30 2.25
N THR A 76 2.75 1.41 1.66
CA THR A 76 3.35 1.41 0.32
C THR A 76 4.69 0.66 0.30
N LEU A 77 5.56 0.84 1.30
CA LEU A 77 6.80 0.08 1.44
C LEU A 77 6.53 -1.43 1.49
N ASN A 78 5.55 -1.87 2.28
CA ASN A 78 5.16 -3.28 2.36
C ASN A 78 4.69 -3.82 1.00
N ARG A 79 3.96 -3.03 0.21
CA ARG A 79 3.54 -3.40 -1.15
C ARG A 79 4.71 -3.51 -2.12
N ILE A 80 5.68 -2.61 -2.03
CA ILE A 80 6.92 -2.67 -2.80
C ILE A 80 7.71 -3.92 -2.45
N ASP A 81 7.90 -4.22 -1.18
CA ASP A 81 8.62 -5.40 -0.71
C ASP A 81 7.94 -6.69 -1.18
N ALA A 82 6.61 -6.75 -1.15
CA ALA A 82 5.85 -7.87 -1.67
C ALA A 82 6.01 -8.03 -3.19
N ALA A 83 6.00 -6.93 -3.95
CA ALA A 83 6.21 -6.96 -5.40
C ALA A 83 7.64 -7.42 -5.75
N LEU A 84 8.66 -6.94 -5.04
CA LEU A 84 10.06 -7.36 -5.22
C LEU A 84 10.23 -8.85 -4.95
N ARG A 85 9.66 -9.38 -3.87
CA ARG A 85 9.67 -10.83 -3.58
C ARG A 85 9.03 -11.62 -4.71
N ARG A 86 7.89 -11.20 -5.23
CA ARG A 86 7.20 -11.86 -6.33
C ARG A 86 7.99 -11.82 -7.64
N LEU A 87 8.74 -10.73 -7.88
CA LEU A 87 9.66 -10.66 -9.02
C LEU A 87 10.80 -11.68 -8.89
N ASP A 88 11.38 -11.82 -7.71
CA ASP A 88 12.45 -12.78 -7.44
C ASP A 88 11.96 -14.24 -7.52
N GLU A 89 10.75 -14.51 -7.06
CA GLU A 89 10.09 -15.82 -7.12
C GLU A 89 9.53 -16.16 -8.53
N GLY A 90 9.45 -15.19 -9.42
CA GLY A 90 8.88 -15.35 -10.76
C GLY A 90 7.35 -15.39 -10.80
N SER A 91 6.68 -15.07 -9.71
CA SER A 91 5.21 -15.05 -9.60
C SER A 91 4.59 -13.67 -9.87
N TYR A 92 5.40 -12.64 -10.07
CA TYR A 92 4.93 -11.30 -10.40
C TYR A 92 4.11 -11.29 -11.70
N GLY A 93 2.98 -10.57 -11.65
CA GLY A 93 2.06 -10.47 -12.79
C GLY A 93 1.03 -11.59 -12.88
N ASN A 94 1.05 -12.57 -11.97
CA ASN A 94 0.02 -13.59 -11.86
C ASN A 94 -0.92 -13.26 -10.69
N CYS A 95 -2.21 -13.41 -10.90
CA CYS A 95 -3.22 -13.20 -9.86
C CYS A 95 -3.06 -14.23 -8.74
N ILE A 96 -3.02 -13.78 -7.49
CA ILE A 96 -2.91 -14.67 -6.32
C ILE A 96 -4.18 -15.48 -6.09
N GLN A 97 -5.32 -15.05 -6.64
CA GLN A 97 -6.62 -15.68 -6.42
C GLN A 97 -6.92 -16.74 -7.47
N CYS A 98 -6.83 -16.41 -8.75
CA CYS A 98 -7.16 -17.33 -9.85
C CYS A 98 -5.93 -17.92 -10.56
N GLY A 99 -4.74 -17.38 -10.34
CA GLY A 99 -3.50 -17.81 -11.00
C GLY A 99 -3.29 -17.26 -12.41
N ASP A 100 -4.29 -16.61 -12.99
CA ASP A 100 -4.21 -16.05 -14.34
C ASP A 100 -3.28 -14.84 -14.42
N GLU A 101 -2.79 -14.55 -15.62
CA GLU A 101 -1.97 -13.36 -15.84
C GLU A 101 -2.80 -12.07 -15.64
N ILE A 102 -2.24 -11.14 -14.87
CA ILE A 102 -2.80 -9.79 -14.72
C ILE A 102 -2.49 -9.00 -15.99
N ALA A 103 -3.49 -8.28 -16.51
CA ALA A 103 -3.33 -7.46 -17.71
C ALA A 103 -2.17 -6.46 -17.58
N GLU A 104 -1.32 -6.38 -18.59
CA GLU A 104 -0.13 -5.52 -18.58
C GLU A 104 -0.48 -4.04 -18.38
N ALA A 105 -1.59 -3.57 -18.95
CA ALA A 105 -2.07 -2.20 -18.73
C ALA A 105 -2.40 -1.92 -17.26
N ARG A 106 -2.95 -2.92 -16.55
CA ARG A 106 -3.22 -2.82 -15.12
C ARG A 106 -1.92 -2.78 -14.30
N LEU A 107 -0.94 -3.59 -14.63
CA LEU A 107 0.37 -3.61 -13.97
C LEU A 107 1.17 -2.31 -14.21
N ARG A 108 0.98 -1.66 -15.36
CA ARG A 108 1.59 -0.35 -15.63
C ARG A 108 0.97 0.75 -14.76
N ALA A 109 -0.34 0.71 -14.59
CA ALA A 109 -1.06 1.67 -13.75
C ALA A 109 -0.89 1.37 -12.24
N LEU A 110 -0.89 0.09 -11.89
CA LEU A 110 -0.80 -0.42 -10.52
C LEU A 110 0.32 -1.47 -10.42
N PRO A 111 1.58 -1.05 -10.29
CA PRO A 111 2.73 -1.97 -10.25
C PRO A 111 2.69 -2.98 -9.10
N PHE A 112 1.92 -2.68 -8.06
CA PHE A 112 1.74 -3.53 -6.87
C PHE A 112 0.50 -4.40 -6.93
N ALA A 113 -0.23 -4.42 -8.06
CA ALA A 113 -1.41 -5.24 -8.20
C ALA A 113 -1.07 -6.72 -8.04
N VAL A 114 -1.75 -7.37 -7.12
CA VAL A 114 -1.60 -8.80 -6.84
C VAL A 114 -2.78 -9.62 -7.33
N ARG A 115 -3.88 -8.97 -7.73
CA ARG A 115 -5.09 -9.58 -8.27
C ARG A 115 -5.43 -9.01 -9.64
N CYS A 116 -6.04 -9.82 -10.48
CA CYS A 116 -6.64 -9.36 -11.71
C CYS A 116 -7.89 -8.51 -11.40
N LYS A 117 -8.36 -7.75 -12.38
CA LYS A 117 -9.52 -6.86 -12.21
C LYS A 117 -10.75 -7.61 -11.66
N GLY A 118 -11.08 -8.77 -12.24
CA GLY A 118 -12.25 -9.54 -11.84
C GLY A 118 -12.18 -10.05 -10.39
N CYS A 119 -11.01 -10.52 -9.95
CA CYS A 119 -10.83 -10.98 -8.57
C CYS A 119 -10.83 -9.83 -7.56
N GLU A 120 -10.33 -8.65 -7.93
CA GLU A 120 -10.38 -7.48 -7.07
C GLU A 120 -11.82 -6.96 -6.92
N GLU A 121 -12.57 -6.83 -8.02
CA GLU A 121 -13.98 -6.44 -8.00
C GLU A 121 -14.86 -7.41 -7.18
N ALA A 122 -14.58 -8.71 -7.26
CA ALA A 122 -15.28 -9.71 -6.45
C ALA A 122 -15.00 -9.51 -4.95
N LEU A 123 -13.74 -9.26 -4.59
CA LEU A 123 -13.34 -9.00 -3.19
C LEU A 123 -13.99 -7.74 -2.64
N GLU A 124 -13.96 -6.64 -3.39
CA GLU A 124 -14.59 -5.36 -3.02
C GLU A 124 -16.10 -5.52 -2.80
N THR A 125 -16.77 -6.30 -3.68
CA THR A 125 -18.20 -6.58 -3.56
C THR A 125 -18.53 -7.38 -2.30
N ASP A 126 -17.71 -8.36 -1.96
CA ASP A 126 -17.90 -9.17 -0.75
C ASP A 126 -17.64 -8.35 0.52
N GLU A 127 -16.62 -7.51 0.54
CA GLU A 127 -16.35 -6.59 1.66
C GLU A 127 -17.48 -5.57 1.86
N GLU A 128 -18.08 -5.06 0.79
CA GLU A 128 -19.24 -4.17 0.87
C GLU A 128 -20.47 -4.90 1.47
N ARG A 129 -20.72 -6.14 1.06
CA ARG A 129 -21.80 -6.96 1.63
C ARG A 129 -21.59 -7.21 3.11
N GLU A 130 -20.38 -7.55 3.54
CA GLU A 130 -20.06 -7.77 4.95
C GLU A 130 -20.24 -6.50 5.79
N ARG A 131 -19.79 -5.34 5.27
CA ARG A 131 -20.01 -4.04 5.94
C ARG A 131 -21.50 -3.73 6.12
N HIS A 132 -22.32 -3.98 5.10
CA HIS A 132 -23.77 -3.78 5.18
C HIS A 132 -24.45 -4.72 6.18
N VAL A 133 -24.03 -5.96 6.26
CA VAL A 133 -24.54 -6.93 7.24
C VAL A 133 -24.18 -6.50 8.65
N THR A 134 -22.93 -6.07 8.88
CA THR A 134 -22.47 -5.61 10.20
C THR A 134 -23.20 -4.36 10.65
N GLN A 135 -23.44 -3.39 9.76
CA GLN A 135 -24.21 -2.18 10.08
C GLN A 135 -25.68 -2.49 10.42
N ARG A 136 -26.29 -3.44 9.72
CA ARG A 136 -27.66 -3.88 10.03
C ARG A 136 -27.76 -4.58 11.38
N SER A 137 -26.80 -5.42 11.72
CA SER A 137 -26.76 -6.11 13.03
C SER A 137 -26.56 -5.11 14.17
N ALA A 138 -25.72 -4.11 13.99
CA ALA A 138 -25.50 -3.06 14.98
C ALA A 138 -26.72 -2.17 15.20
N SER A 139 -27.52 -1.93 14.16
CA SER A 139 -28.75 -1.12 14.28
C SER A 139 -29.94 -1.87 14.89
N VAL A 140 -29.97 -3.21 14.79
CA VAL A 140 -31.01 -4.04 15.39
C VAL A 140 -30.78 -4.26 16.88
N GLY A 141 -29.53 -4.21 17.37
CA GLY A 141 -29.21 -4.38 18.80
C GLY A 141 -29.54 -3.19 19.71
N LEU A 142 -30.08 -2.09 19.18
CA LEU A 142 -30.46 -0.88 19.94
C LEU A 142 -31.96 -0.82 20.32
N PHE A 143 -32.74 -1.85 19.99
CA PHE A 143 -34.15 -1.95 20.32
C PHE A 143 -34.47 -3.24 21.09
N GLU A 144 -33.96 -3.33 22.32
CA GLU A 144 -34.61 -4.17 23.33
C GLU A 144 -35.04 -3.30 24.53
N PRO A 145 -36.34 -3.36 24.93
CA PRO A 145 -36.89 -2.60 26.06
C PRO A 145 -36.39 -3.11 27.40
#